data_ceed84e15a542429e1cac2f1d1c41274
#
_entry.id   ceed84e15a542429e1cac2f1d1c41274
#
_cell.length_a   1.000
_cell.length_b   1.000
_cell.length_c   1.000
_cell.angle_alpha   90.00
_cell.angle_beta   90.00
_cell.angle_gamma   90.00
#
_symmetry.space_group_name_H-M   'P 1'
#
loop_
_entity.id
_entity.type
_entity.pdbx_description
1 polymer ?
#
loop_
_entity_poly.entity_id
_entity_poly.type
_entity_poly.pdbx_seq_one_letter_code
_entity_poly.pdbx_strand_id
1 'polypeptide(L)'
;PLIILRDKEKKIRVFHNVCSHRGMVVVNQAGPIKKLLRCPYHSWTYDLKGSLKSTPHIGGVGQNKVTGFDCGSHGLKNVSSECWMGIVFINLSGNAMPFAEFIEPLKTRWEAFTGQGQLDQVVVSTHSKMQIEIKANWKLAIENYCEAYHLPWVHPDLNSYSPLEEHVNLHINEYMTGQGTLNYTLSKVAGTTLPKFEFWPEDKMTEGEYISLYPN
;
A
#
# COMPACT_ATOMS: atom_id res chain seq x y z
N PRO A 1 -5.18 12.90 -8.91
CA PRO A 1 -3.84 12.31 -8.98
C PRO A 1 -3.01 12.70 -7.75
N LEU A 2 -2.09 11.80 -7.33
CA LEU A 2 -1.20 11.99 -6.20
C LEU A 2 0.26 11.95 -6.65
N ILE A 3 1.13 12.64 -5.91
CA ILE A 3 2.57 12.48 -5.96
C ILE A 3 2.96 11.61 -4.77
N ILE A 4 3.60 10.49 -5.03
CA ILE A 4 4.26 9.68 -3.99
C ILE A 4 5.76 9.75 -4.28
N LEU A 5 6.52 10.24 -3.35
CA LEU A 5 7.96 10.40 -3.49
C LEU A 5 8.72 10.01 -2.22
N ARG A 6 9.98 9.73 -2.36
CA ARG A 6 10.91 9.56 -1.25
C ARG A 6 11.79 10.81 -1.15
N ASP A 7 11.77 11.46 0.01
CA ASP A 7 12.58 12.65 0.25
C ASP A 7 14.07 12.30 0.54
N LYS A 8 14.90 13.31 0.79
CA LYS A 8 16.32 13.12 1.08
C LYS A 8 16.58 12.36 2.39
N GLU A 9 15.64 12.39 3.31
CA GLU A 9 15.68 11.68 4.60
C GLU A 9 15.14 10.25 4.45
N LYS A 10 14.90 9.82 3.21
CA LYS A 10 14.29 8.52 2.83
C LYS A 10 12.85 8.33 3.31
N LYS A 11 12.19 9.38 3.76
CA LYS A 11 10.77 9.32 4.15
C LYS A 11 9.87 9.38 2.91
N ILE A 12 8.83 8.56 2.91
CA ILE A 12 7.76 8.65 1.93
C ILE A 12 6.95 9.92 2.22
N ARG A 13 6.67 10.66 1.16
CA ARG A 13 5.80 11.83 1.19
C ARG A 13 4.70 11.66 0.14
N VAL A 14 3.50 12.05 0.50
CA VAL A 14 2.37 12.00 -0.40
C VAL A 14 1.71 13.38 -0.46
N PHE A 15 1.48 13.85 -1.68
CA PHE A 15 0.83 15.15 -1.92
C PHE A 15 -0.27 15.02 -2.96
N HIS A 16 -1.25 15.90 -2.91
CA HIS A 16 -2.09 16.13 -4.07
C HIS A 16 -1.23 16.65 -5.21
N ASN A 17 -1.33 16.04 -6.37
CA ASN A 17 -0.57 16.44 -7.58
C ASN A 17 -1.22 17.64 -8.26
N VAL A 18 -1.31 18.74 -7.52
CA VAL A 18 -2.02 19.96 -7.91
C VAL A 18 -1.18 21.15 -7.50
N CYS A 19 -0.75 21.93 -8.47
CA CYS A 19 -0.03 23.20 -8.25
C CYS A 19 -0.94 24.21 -7.54
N SER A 20 -0.47 24.76 -6.42
CA SER A 20 -1.23 25.74 -5.62
C SER A 20 -1.46 27.08 -6.32
N HIS A 21 -0.88 27.31 -7.49
CA HIS A 21 -1.14 28.50 -8.30
C HIS A 21 -2.47 28.41 -9.06
N ARG A 22 -2.56 27.50 -10.05
CA ARG A 22 -3.74 27.35 -10.94
C ARG A 22 -4.10 25.88 -11.20
N GLY A 23 -3.88 24.99 -10.24
CA GLY A 23 -4.36 23.63 -10.30
C GLY A 23 -3.67 22.70 -11.31
N MET A 24 -2.60 23.15 -11.96
CA MET A 24 -1.88 22.33 -12.93
C MET A 24 -1.24 21.10 -12.26
N VAL A 25 -1.29 19.97 -12.95
CA VAL A 25 -0.55 18.75 -12.55
C VAL A 25 0.95 19.05 -12.56
N VAL A 26 1.62 18.80 -11.44
CA VAL A 26 3.04 19.12 -11.24
C VAL A 26 3.96 18.05 -11.80
N VAL A 27 3.59 16.78 -11.59
CA VAL A 27 4.35 15.60 -12.02
C VAL A 27 3.49 14.75 -12.96
N ASN A 28 3.89 14.62 -14.21
CA ASN A 28 3.14 13.88 -15.23
C ASN A 28 3.61 12.43 -15.40
N GLN A 29 4.84 12.12 -15.00
CA GLN A 29 5.43 10.81 -15.20
C GLN A 29 6.23 10.39 -13.97
N ALA A 30 6.25 9.09 -13.69
CA ALA A 30 7.14 8.52 -12.70
C ALA A 30 8.60 8.60 -13.19
N GLY A 31 9.51 8.85 -12.27
CA GLY A 31 10.92 8.92 -12.58
C GLY A 31 11.76 9.49 -11.44
N PRO A 32 13.07 9.59 -11.63
CA PRO A 32 13.97 10.11 -10.61
C PRO A 32 13.76 11.60 -10.39
N ILE A 33 13.59 11.98 -9.13
CA ILE A 33 13.48 13.39 -8.72
C ILE A 33 14.82 13.83 -8.14
N LYS A 34 15.42 14.89 -8.71
CA LYS A 34 16.74 15.37 -8.26
C LYS A 34 16.67 16.12 -6.93
N LYS A 35 15.98 17.25 -6.87
CA LYS A 35 15.91 18.11 -5.65
C LYS A 35 14.59 18.84 -5.48
N LEU A 36 13.88 19.13 -6.55
CA LEU A 36 12.74 20.03 -6.60
C LEU A 36 11.69 19.51 -7.59
N LEU A 37 10.42 19.80 -7.29
CA LEU A 37 9.29 19.62 -8.18
C LEU A 37 8.99 20.97 -8.84
N ARG A 38 8.85 21.00 -10.17
CA ARG A 38 8.59 22.21 -10.92
C ARG A 38 7.31 22.10 -11.72
N CYS A 39 6.39 23.00 -11.48
CA CYS A 39 5.16 23.09 -12.24
C CYS A 39 5.47 23.46 -13.70
N PRO A 40 4.96 22.70 -14.68
CA PRO A 40 5.24 22.97 -16.09
C PRO A 40 4.57 24.24 -16.63
N TYR A 41 3.57 24.78 -15.91
CA TYR A 41 2.79 25.92 -16.39
C TYR A 41 3.53 27.25 -16.15
N HIS A 42 3.78 27.63 -14.87
CA HIS A 42 4.43 28.91 -14.55
C HIS A 42 5.72 28.72 -13.74
N SER A 43 6.29 27.53 -13.76
CA SER A 43 7.56 27.21 -13.12
C SER A 43 7.58 27.40 -11.57
N TRP A 44 6.41 27.43 -10.94
CA TRP A 44 6.39 27.38 -9.49
C TRP A 44 7.09 26.12 -9.01
N THR A 45 7.96 26.27 -8.03
CA THR A 45 8.88 25.20 -7.66
C THR A 45 8.72 24.85 -6.19
N TYR A 46 8.61 23.57 -5.91
CA TYR A 46 8.42 23.01 -4.58
C TYR A 46 9.61 22.13 -4.20
N ASP A 47 9.97 22.13 -2.92
CA ASP A 47 10.92 21.14 -2.42
C ASP A 47 10.25 19.75 -2.22
N LEU A 48 11.05 18.76 -1.83
CA LEU A 48 10.54 17.39 -1.62
C LEU A 48 9.69 17.24 -0.35
N LYS A 49 9.60 18.30 0.47
CA LYS A 49 8.69 18.39 1.63
C LYS A 49 7.38 19.10 1.26
N GLY A 50 7.22 19.50 -0.01
CA GLY A 50 6.03 20.17 -0.52
C GLY A 50 6.04 21.70 -0.35
N SER A 51 7.07 22.29 0.27
CA SER A 51 7.11 23.73 0.49
C SER A 51 7.39 24.49 -0.81
N LEU A 52 6.66 25.58 -1.06
CA LEU A 52 6.88 26.47 -2.21
C LEU A 52 8.21 27.22 -2.02
N LYS A 53 9.09 27.15 -3.00
CA LYS A 53 10.44 27.75 -2.96
C LYS A 53 10.64 28.89 -3.95
N SER A 54 9.95 28.86 -5.07
CA SER A 54 10.13 29.87 -6.11
C SER A 54 8.83 30.11 -6.88
N THR A 55 8.58 31.39 -7.14
CA THR A 55 7.40 31.91 -7.85
C THR A 55 7.86 32.90 -8.92
N PRO A 56 8.41 32.43 -10.04
CA PRO A 56 8.93 33.30 -11.08
C PRO A 56 7.87 34.29 -11.56
N HIS A 57 8.28 35.57 -11.68
CA HIS A 57 7.46 36.67 -12.22
C HIS A 57 6.16 37.00 -11.45
N ILE A 58 5.99 36.55 -10.21
CA ILE A 58 4.77 36.81 -9.44
C ILE A 58 4.47 38.31 -9.25
N GLY A 59 5.52 39.13 -9.13
CA GLY A 59 5.40 40.57 -9.02
C GLY A 59 5.51 41.36 -10.34
N GLY A 60 5.57 40.66 -11.48
CA GLY A 60 5.83 41.21 -12.80
C GLY A 60 7.07 40.61 -13.44
N VAL A 61 7.38 40.96 -14.66
CA VAL A 61 8.51 40.42 -15.42
C VAL A 61 9.83 40.65 -14.66
N GLY A 62 10.53 39.54 -14.37
CA GLY A 62 11.79 39.55 -13.62
C GLY A 62 11.63 39.72 -12.11
N GLN A 63 10.44 39.97 -11.59
CA GLN A 63 10.17 40.15 -10.16
C GLN A 63 9.58 38.85 -9.55
N ASN A 64 10.39 38.15 -8.76
CA ASN A 64 10.04 36.84 -8.18
C ASN A 64 9.43 36.96 -6.77
N LYS A 65 9.13 38.18 -6.33
CA LYS A 65 8.52 38.47 -5.03
C LYS A 65 7.49 39.60 -5.18
N VAL A 66 6.47 39.55 -4.35
CA VAL A 66 5.49 40.63 -4.21
C VAL A 66 5.11 40.79 -2.74
N THR A 67 4.90 42.01 -2.32
CA THR A 67 4.51 42.34 -0.95
C THR A 67 3.16 41.67 -0.62
N GLY A 68 3.06 41.04 0.54
CA GLY A 68 1.84 40.38 1.00
C GLY A 68 1.63 38.94 0.48
N PHE A 69 2.51 38.44 -0.39
CA PHE A 69 2.44 37.03 -0.79
C PHE A 69 3.26 36.13 0.15
N ASP A 70 2.56 35.20 0.81
CA ASP A 70 3.19 34.20 1.69
C ASP A 70 3.40 32.87 0.97
N CYS A 71 4.66 32.51 0.72
CA CYS A 71 5.03 31.23 0.15
C CYS A 71 4.66 30.05 1.08
N GLY A 72 4.61 30.27 2.39
CA GLY A 72 4.34 29.22 3.38
C GLY A 72 2.93 28.64 3.23
N SER A 73 1.96 29.48 2.88
CA SER A 73 0.57 29.07 2.68
C SER A 73 0.29 28.41 1.32
N HIS A 74 1.26 28.41 0.41
CA HIS A 74 1.12 27.95 -0.98
C HIS A 74 1.93 26.68 -1.29
N GLY A 75 2.24 25.87 -0.29
CA GLY A 75 2.84 24.54 -0.50
C GLY A 75 1.90 23.56 -1.22
N LEU A 76 2.45 22.42 -1.62
CA LEU A 76 1.63 21.28 -2.04
C LEU A 76 0.83 20.76 -0.83
N LYS A 77 -0.42 20.41 -1.04
CA LYS A 77 -1.25 19.83 0.03
C LYS A 77 -0.82 18.41 0.34
N ASN A 78 -0.46 18.18 1.59
CA ASN A 78 -0.14 16.84 2.09
C ASN A 78 -1.37 15.93 2.07
N VAL A 79 -1.12 14.63 1.85
CA VAL A 79 -2.08 13.55 2.08
C VAL A 79 -1.56 12.72 3.24
N SER A 80 -2.42 12.44 4.20
CA SER A 80 -2.09 11.56 5.34
C SER A 80 -1.64 10.21 4.80
N SER A 81 -0.46 9.78 5.21
CA SER A 81 0.14 8.55 4.68
C SER A 81 1.09 7.91 5.67
N GLU A 82 1.07 6.58 5.69
CA GLU A 82 2.00 5.75 6.44
C GLU A 82 2.55 4.65 5.54
N CYS A 83 3.70 4.12 5.89
CA CYS A 83 4.33 3.03 5.17
C CYS A 83 4.55 1.84 6.11
N TRP A 84 3.97 0.72 5.77
CA TRP A 84 4.14 -0.52 6.53
C TRP A 84 4.37 -1.68 5.58
N MET A 85 5.37 -2.51 5.85
CA MET A 85 5.78 -3.65 5.02
C MET A 85 5.96 -3.29 3.54
N GLY A 86 6.47 -2.09 3.24
CA GLY A 86 6.70 -1.61 1.88
C GLY A 86 5.45 -1.13 1.14
N ILE A 87 4.28 -1.21 1.76
CA ILE A 87 3.01 -0.70 1.23
C ILE A 87 2.79 0.71 1.76
N VAL A 88 2.40 1.62 0.89
CA VAL A 88 2.06 3.01 1.25
C VAL A 88 0.55 3.11 1.42
N PHE A 89 0.12 3.30 2.64
CA PHE A 89 -1.28 3.57 2.99
C PHE A 89 -1.54 5.07 2.92
N ILE A 90 -2.68 5.46 2.39
CA ILE A 90 -3.08 6.86 2.27
C ILE A 90 -4.50 7.08 2.77
N ASN A 91 -4.75 8.24 3.37
CA ASN A 91 -6.10 8.68 3.69
C ASN A 91 -6.36 10.07 3.09
N LEU A 92 -7.30 10.14 2.16
CA LEU A 92 -7.64 11.38 1.44
C LEU A 92 -8.50 12.33 2.25
N SER A 93 -9.33 11.82 3.15
CA SER A 93 -10.22 12.64 3.97
C SER A 93 -9.49 13.38 5.09
N GLY A 94 -8.33 12.86 5.53
CA GLY A 94 -7.52 13.42 6.60
C GLY A 94 -8.09 13.20 8.00
N ASN A 95 -9.16 12.40 8.15
CA ASN A 95 -9.86 12.14 9.40
C ASN A 95 -9.89 10.65 9.79
N ALA A 96 -9.04 9.83 9.21
CA ALA A 96 -8.88 8.44 9.61
C ALA A 96 -8.35 8.35 11.05
N MET A 97 -8.64 7.22 11.69
CA MET A 97 -8.00 6.86 12.95
C MET A 97 -6.47 6.79 12.80
N PRO A 98 -5.69 6.88 13.87
CA PRO A 98 -4.25 6.69 13.82
C PRO A 98 -3.89 5.35 13.15
N PHE A 99 -2.93 5.37 12.21
CA PHE A 99 -2.56 4.17 11.46
C PHE A 99 -2.14 3.00 12.36
N ALA A 100 -1.47 3.29 13.47
CA ALA A 100 -1.07 2.26 14.43
C ALA A 100 -2.29 1.51 15.00
N GLU A 101 -3.39 2.22 15.27
CA GLU A 101 -4.64 1.61 15.74
C GLU A 101 -5.33 0.83 14.62
N PHE A 102 -5.31 1.36 13.40
CA PHE A 102 -5.89 0.71 12.23
C PHE A 102 -5.23 -0.64 11.95
N ILE A 103 -3.89 -0.71 12.00
CA ILE A 103 -3.14 -1.90 11.59
C ILE A 103 -2.94 -2.92 12.73
N GLU A 104 -3.17 -2.52 13.98
CA GLU A 104 -2.89 -3.34 15.17
C GLU A 104 -3.56 -4.72 15.14
N PRO A 105 -4.85 -4.87 14.76
CA PRO A 105 -5.49 -6.18 14.70
C PRO A 105 -4.82 -7.14 13.73
N LEU A 106 -4.35 -6.64 12.59
CA LEU A 106 -3.61 -7.41 11.60
C LEU A 106 -2.20 -7.76 12.12
N LYS A 107 -1.53 -6.78 12.70
CA LYS A 107 -0.18 -6.96 13.26
C LYS A 107 -0.18 -8.04 14.35
N THR A 108 -1.07 -7.94 15.32
CA THR A 108 -1.23 -8.90 16.40
C THR A 108 -1.46 -10.31 15.86
N ARG A 109 -2.33 -10.44 14.85
CA ARG A 109 -2.65 -11.73 14.25
C ARG A 109 -1.44 -12.34 13.53
N TRP A 110 -0.70 -11.56 12.77
CA TRP A 110 0.48 -12.04 12.07
C TRP A 110 1.64 -12.35 13.03
N GLU A 111 1.81 -11.56 14.08
CA GLU A 111 2.84 -11.83 15.11
C GLU A 111 2.59 -13.12 15.87
N ALA A 112 1.37 -13.61 15.93
CA ALA A 112 1.07 -14.94 16.48
C ALA A 112 1.75 -16.07 15.67
N PHE A 113 1.99 -15.85 14.37
CA PHE A 113 2.69 -16.83 13.52
C PHE A 113 4.19 -16.54 13.41
N THR A 114 4.57 -15.27 13.22
CA THR A 114 5.97 -14.91 12.96
C THR A 114 6.79 -14.70 14.22
N GLY A 115 6.13 -14.44 15.35
CA GLY A 115 6.76 -13.97 16.58
C GLY A 115 6.80 -12.44 16.67
N GLN A 116 6.77 -11.95 17.89
CA GLN A 116 6.71 -10.51 18.19
C GLN A 116 7.92 -9.78 17.61
N GLY A 117 7.67 -8.66 16.93
CA GLY A 117 8.70 -7.80 16.33
C GLY A 117 9.34 -8.34 15.04
N GLN A 118 8.99 -9.54 14.58
CA GLN A 118 9.55 -10.08 13.34
C GLN A 118 9.00 -9.37 12.10
N LEU A 119 7.79 -8.85 12.15
CA LEU A 119 7.18 -8.11 11.03
C LEU A 119 7.96 -6.84 10.66
N ASP A 120 8.64 -6.22 11.61
CA ASP A 120 9.46 -5.03 11.36
C ASP A 120 10.73 -5.35 10.53
N GLN A 121 11.10 -6.63 10.43
CA GLN A 121 12.23 -7.12 9.65
C GLN A 121 11.85 -7.55 8.24
N VAL A 122 10.56 -7.57 7.93
CA VAL A 122 10.07 -7.95 6.60
C VAL A 122 10.45 -6.88 5.58
N VAL A 123 11.08 -7.32 4.50
CA VAL A 123 11.46 -6.45 3.39
C VAL A 123 10.81 -6.93 2.09
N VAL A 124 10.44 -5.97 1.25
CA VAL A 124 9.91 -6.29 -0.08
C VAL A 124 11.06 -6.57 -1.03
N SER A 125 11.11 -7.78 -1.57
CA SER A 125 12.07 -8.14 -2.61
C SER A 125 11.74 -7.42 -3.92
N THR A 126 12.76 -6.95 -4.63
CA THR A 126 12.61 -6.39 -5.98
C THR A 126 12.12 -7.43 -6.99
N HIS A 127 12.34 -8.72 -6.70
CA HIS A 127 11.89 -9.85 -7.52
C HIS A 127 10.45 -10.28 -7.23
N SER A 128 9.85 -9.82 -6.15
CA SER A 128 8.46 -10.13 -5.75
C SER A 128 7.42 -9.24 -6.43
N LYS A 129 7.69 -8.78 -7.65
CA LYS A 129 6.75 -7.95 -8.42
C LYS A 129 6.23 -8.73 -9.60
N MET A 130 4.93 -8.93 -9.61
CA MET A 130 4.20 -9.39 -10.78
C MET A 130 3.15 -8.37 -11.14
N GLN A 131 3.01 -8.05 -12.40
CA GLN A 131 1.95 -7.19 -12.92
C GLN A 131 1.18 -7.93 -13.99
N ILE A 132 -0.13 -8.01 -13.79
CA ILE A 132 -1.06 -8.63 -14.72
C ILE A 132 -2.09 -7.57 -15.08
N GLU A 133 -2.32 -7.36 -16.38
CA GLU A 133 -3.39 -6.51 -16.85
C GLU A 133 -4.65 -7.35 -17.04
N ILE A 134 -5.72 -6.97 -16.35
CA ILE A 134 -7.01 -7.66 -16.40
C ILE A 134 -8.06 -6.68 -16.91
N LYS A 135 -8.84 -7.07 -17.91
CA LYS A 135 -9.98 -6.29 -18.44
C LYS A 135 -11.23 -6.49 -17.58
N ALA A 136 -11.11 -6.13 -16.30
CA ALA A 136 -12.20 -6.24 -15.33
C ALA A 136 -12.16 -5.10 -14.33
N ASN A 137 -13.27 -4.89 -13.63
CA ASN A 137 -13.28 -3.97 -12.49
C ASN A 137 -12.43 -4.58 -11.35
N TRP A 138 -11.61 -3.77 -10.72
CA TRP A 138 -10.74 -4.19 -9.61
C TRP A 138 -11.52 -4.82 -8.44
N LYS A 139 -12.77 -4.41 -8.21
CA LYS A 139 -13.64 -4.97 -7.17
C LYS A 139 -13.92 -6.47 -7.41
N LEU A 140 -14.11 -6.89 -8.67
CA LEU A 140 -14.29 -8.31 -8.99
C LEU A 140 -13.06 -9.14 -8.65
N ALA A 141 -11.86 -8.59 -8.83
CA ALA A 141 -10.64 -9.28 -8.42
C ALA A 141 -10.59 -9.45 -6.89
N ILE A 142 -10.97 -8.41 -6.13
CA ILE A 142 -11.05 -8.50 -4.67
C ILE A 142 -12.13 -9.50 -4.24
N GLU A 143 -13.33 -9.44 -4.80
CA GLU A 143 -14.43 -10.37 -4.51
C GLU A 143 -14.02 -11.83 -4.73
N ASN A 144 -13.28 -12.10 -5.82
CA ASN A 144 -12.74 -13.43 -6.08
C ASN A 144 -11.77 -13.93 -5.00
N TYR A 145 -11.01 -13.01 -4.37
CA TYR A 145 -10.12 -13.36 -3.24
C TYR A 145 -10.86 -13.43 -1.90
N CYS A 146 -12.05 -12.85 -1.80
CA CYS A 146 -12.84 -12.83 -0.56
C CYS A 146 -13.72 -14.08 -0.40
N GLU A 147 -13.75 -14.98 -1.36
CA GLU A 147 -14.55 -16.20 -1.31
C GLU A 147 -13.72 -17.42 -1.73
N ALA A 148 -14.08 -18.57 -1.23
CA ALA A 148 -13.42 -19.84 -1.55
C ALA A 148 -14.31 -20.79 -2.39
N TYR A 149 -15.51 -20.37 -2.71
CA TYR A 149 -16.54 -21.22 -3.35
C TYR A 149 -16.08 -21.77 -4.71
N HIS A 150 -15.25 -21.04 -5.45
CA HIS A 150 -14.73 -21.47 -6.75
C HIS A 150 -13.60 -22.51 -6.66
N LEU A 151 -12.96 -22.69 -5.50
CA LEU A 151 -11.77 -23.52 -5.35
C LEU A 151 -11.93 -24.95 -5.87
N PRO A 152 -13.00 -25.69 -5.53
CA PRO A 152 -13.13 -27.09 -5.98
C PRO A 152 -13.10 -27.24 -7.49
N TRP A 153 -13.55 -26.25 -8.24
CA TRP A 153 -13.68 -26.33 -9.70
C TRP A 153 -12.58 -25.60 -10.46
N VAL A 154 -12.12 -24.46 -9.94
CA VAL A 154 -11.14 -23.63 -10.63
C VAL A 154 -9.72 -23.95 -10.17
N HIS A 155 -9.57 -24.29 -8.89
CA HIS A 155 -8.29 -24.58 -8.24
C HIS A 155 -8.32 -25.89 -7.47
N PRO A 156 -8.59 -27.05 -8.11
CA PRO A 156 -8.73 -28.33 -7.41
C PRO A 156 -7.49 -28.73 -6.63
N ASP A 157 -6.29 -28.39 -7.12
CA ASP A 157 -5.05 -28.65 -6.42
C ASP A 157 -4.97 -27.83 -5.14
N LEU A 158 -5.35 -26.55 -5.17
CA LEU A 158 -5.42 -25.72 -3.96
C LEU A 158 -6.45 -26.26 -2.98
N ASN A 159 -7.62 -26.65 -3.47
CA ASN A 159 -8.68 -27.24 -2.65
C ASN A 159 -8.27 -28.56 -1.99
N SER A 160 -7.29 -29.29 -2.56
CA SER A 160 -6.84 -30.55 -1.98
C SER A 160 -6.09 -30.40 -0.66
N TYR A 161 -5.47 -29.25 -0.41
CA TYR A 161 -4.75 -28.97 0.84
C TYR A 161 -5.34 -27.81 1.66
N SER A 162 -6.22 -27.03 1.05
CA SER A 162 -7.02 -25.98 1.69
C SER A 162 -8.48 -26.16 1.27
N PRO A 163 -9.15 -27.21 1.84
CA PRO A 163 -10.48 -27.61 1.37
C PRO A 163 -11.54 -26.54 1.69
N LEU A 164 -12.52 -26.42 0.79
CA LEU A 164 -13.59 -25.42 0.90
C LEU A 164 -14.32 -25.49 2.26
N GLU A 165 -14.49 -26.68 2.79
CA GLU A 165 -15.19 -26.93 4.06
C GLU A 165 -14.47 -26.33 5.27
N GLU A 166 -13.17 -26.11 5.17
CA GLU A 166 -12.34 -25.53 6.21
C GLU A 166 -12.17 -23.99 6.08
N HIS A 167 -12.72 -23.42 5.03
CA HIS A 167 -12.69 -21.98 4.83
C HIS A 167 -13.72 -21.27 5.71
N VAL A 168 -13.26 -20.19 6.33
CA VAL A 168 -14.10 -19.33 7.18
C VAL A 168 -13.95 -17.87 6.76
N ASN A 169 -15.04 -17.15 6.86
CA ASN A 169 -15.02 -15.71 6.74
C ASN A 169 -14.69 -15.09 8.10
N LEU A 170 -13.74 -14.19 8.12
CA LEU A 170 -13.28 -13.50 9.31
C LEU A 170 -13.81 -12.09 9.32
N HIS A 171 -14.50 -11.72 10.38
CA HIS A 171 -14.86 -10.35 10.68
C HIS A 171 -13.97 -9.89 11.84
N ILE A 172 -12.98 -9.04 11.54
CA ILE A 172 -12.01 -8.58 12.53
C ILE A 172 -12.53 -7.33 13.23
N ASN A 173 -12.93 -6.33 12.45
CA ASN A 173 -13.57 -5.11 12.94
C ASN A 173 -14.30 -4.41 11.77
N GLU A 174 -14.80 -3.20 11.99
CA GLU A 174 -15.52 -2.42 10.96
C GLU A 174 -14.64 -2.02 9.74
N TYR A 175 -13.31 -2.13 9.85
CA TYR A 175 -12.36 -1.75 8.80
C TYR A 175 -11.66 -2.94 8.15
N MET A 176 -11.77 -4.13 8.74
CA MET A 176 -11.03 -5.31 8.30
C MET A 176 -11.89 -6.55 8.32
N THR A 177 -11.97 -7.18 7.18
CA THR A 177 -12.51 -8.53 7.01
C THR A 177 -11.45 -9.40 6.34
N GLY A 178 -11.68 -10.69 6.29
CA GLY A 178 -10.78 -11.61 5.64
C GLY A 178 -11.39 -12.98 5.49
N GLN A 179 -10.63 -13.88 4.93
CA GLN A 179 -10.92 -15.31 4.96
C GLN A 179 -9.70 -16.08 5.44
N GLY A 180 -9.92 -17.27 5.94
CA GLY A 180 -8.87 -18.16 6.39
C GLY A 180 -9.25 -19.60 6.20
N THR A 181 -8.25 -20.47 6.19
CA THR A 181 -8.43 -21.91 6.28
C THR A 181 -7.99 -22.34 7.68
N LEU A 182 -8.91 -22.90 8.45
CA LEU A 182 -8.65 -23.29 9.84
C LEU A 182 -7.71 -24.50 9.93
N ASN A 183 -7.95 -25.46 9.03
CA ASN A 183 -7.11 -26.65 8.93
C ASN A 183 -6.72 -26.84 7.48
N TYR A 184 -5.43 -26.90 7.21
CA TYR A 184 -4.99 -27.38 5.93
C TYR A 184 -3.95 -28.48 6.08
N THR A 185 -4.10 -29.49 5.26
CA THR A 185 -3.19 -30.61 5.25
C THR A 185 -2.26 -30.49 4.06
N LEU A 186 -0.98 -30.46 4.30
CA LEU A 186 0.01 -30.61 3.23
C LEU A 186 -0.11 -32.03 2.67
N SER A 187 -1.06 -32.24 1.76
CA SER A 187 -1.26 -33.53 1.12
C SER A 187 -0.17 -33.75 0.07
N LYS A 188 0.19 -35.04 -0.11
CA LYS A 188 1.04 -35.45 -1.22
C LYS A 188 0.26 -35.32 -2.53
N VAL A 189 0.46 -34.28 -3.28
CA VAL A 189 -0.06 -34.18 -4.65
C VAL A 189 0.84 -34.99 -5.56
N ALA A 190 0.29 -36.04 -6.19
CA ALA A 190 0.96 -36.85 -7.18
C ALA A 190 2.34 -37.41 -6.78
N GLY A 191 2.52 -37.80 -5.53
CA GLY A 191 3.77 -38.40 -5.03
C GLY A 191 4.91 -37.41 -4.72
N THR A 192 4.67 -36.12 -4.88
CA THR A 192 5.59 -35.07 -4.46
C THR A 192 5.19 -34.55 -3.09
N THR A 193 6.16 -34.40 -2.20
CA THR A 193 6.01 -33.53 -1.02
C THR A 193 5.99 -32.08 -1.52
N LEU A 194 4.95 -31.32 -1.18
CA LEU A 194 5.01 -29.87 -1.37
C LEU A 194 6.27 -29.35 -0.67
N PRO A 195 7.01 -28.41 -1.29
CA PRO A 195 8.21 -27.88 -0.69
C PRO A 195 7.87 -27.33 0.68
N LYS A 196 8.59 -27.79 1.72
CA LYS A 196 8.55 -27.16 3.02
C LYS A 196 8.93 -25.69 2.84
N PHE A 197 8.11 -24.78 3.30
CA PHE A 197 8.57 -23.40 3.43
C PHE A 197 9.63 -23.40 4.53
N GLU A 198 10.89 -23.23 4.17
CA GLU A 198 12.04 -23.28 5.09
C GLU A 198 11.94 -22.33 6.28
N PHE A 199 11.05 -21.35 6.21
CA PHE A 199 10.84 -20.32 7.23
C PHE A 199 9.60 -20.54 8.11
N TRP A 200 8.85 -21.62 7.88
CA TRP A 200 7.66 -21.90 8.68
C TRP A 200 8.06 -22.80 9.84
N PRO A 201 7.72 -22.44 11.10
CA PRO A 201 8.04 -23.28 12.26
C PRO A 201 7.47 -24.69 12.08
N GLU A 202 8.28 -25.72 12.37
CA GLU A 202 7.87 -27.14 12.16
C GLU A 202 6.62 -27.53 12.95
N ASP A 203 6.43 -26.95 14.12
CA ASP A 203 5.26 -27.12 14.99
C ASP A 203 3.97 -26.50 14.43
N LYS A 204 4.11 -25.61 13.44
CA LYS A 204 2.98 -24.92 12.76
C LYS A 204 2.76 -25.39 11.31
N MET A 205 3.47 -26.44 10.88
CA MET A 205 3.37 -26.93 9.50
C MET A 205 2.13 -27.77 9.20
N THR A 206 1.45 -28.28 10.23
CA THR A 206 0.26 -29.11 10.11
C THR A 206 -1.03 -28.41 10.51
N GLU A 207 -0.89 -27.29 11.19
CA GLU A 207 -2.01 -26.43 11.60
C GLU A 207 -1.67 -25.01 11.18
N GLY A 208 -2.24 -24.55 10.12
CA GLY A 208 -1.98 -23.22 9.59
C GLY A 208 -3.26 -22.47 9.28
N GLU A 209 -3.32 -21.23 9.68
CA GLU A 209 -4.35 -20.29 9.26
C GLU A 209 -3.81 -19.50 8.08
N TYR A 210 -4.37 -19.72 6.88
CA TYR A 210 -4.14 -18.83 5.75
C TYR A 210 -5.17 -17.72 5.79
N ILE A 211 -4.70 -16.49 5.90
CA ILE A 211 -5.57 -15.33 6.02
C ILE A 211 -5.29 -14.37 4.91
N SER A 212 -6.34 -14.02 4.19
CA SER A 212 -6.35 -12.92 3.25
C SER A 212 -7.19 -11.80 3.85
N LEU A 213 -6.58 -10.66 4.12
CA LEU A 213 -7.22 -9.52 4.76
C LEU A 213 -7.46 -8.40 3.77
N TYR A 214 -8.66 -7.86 3.80
CA TYR A 214 -9.08 -6.75 2.94
C TYR A 214 -9.48 -5.57 3.81
N PRO A 215 -8.88 -4.39 3.63
CA PRO A 215 -9.41 -3.17 4.21
C PRO A 215 -10.73 -2.79 3.52
N ASN A 216 -11.73 -2.50 4.29
CA ASN A 216 -13.03 -2.01 3.81
C ASN A 216 -12.95 -0.51 3.47
#